data_379be0302b67b53319f785cb60af17e5
#
_entry.id   379be0302b67b53319f785cb60af17e5
#
_cell.length_a   1.000
_cell.length_b   1.000
_cell.length_c   1.000
_cell.angle_alpha   90.00
_cell.angle_beta   90.00
_cell.angle_gamma   90.00
#
_symmetry.space_group_name_H-M   'P 1'
#
loop_
_entity.id
_entity.type
_entity.pdbx_description
1 polymer ?
#
loop_
_entity_poly.entity_id
_entity_poly.type
_entity_poly.pdbx_seq_one_letter_code
_entity_poly.pdbx_strand_id
1 'polypeptide(L)'
;MTGVEGFARYGIRLVPLVQDDIEMVRQWRNDPKIADLMLDKTHITIEMQRQWFARLQLDNDRFYYLAWFKDQPIGVASLIGVNREAGSCEPGMYIYVDEYRNNIVPFCVAFALNDLAFEVLGLSQLFGKIFANNPASIRFHEASGYRRYDEGEDGLGLYILEREPYLVARAKIARFIRY
;
A
#
# COMPACT_ATOMS: atom_id res chain seq x y z
N MET A 1 -8.86 -14.67 15.07
CA MET A 1 -9.09 -13.77 13.94
C MET A 1 -8.96 -12.33 14.41
N THR A 2 -7.82 -11.71 14.20
CA THR A 2 -7.63 -10.27 14.43
C THR A 2 -7.32 -9.61 13.10
N GLY A 3 -8.20 -9.86 12.12
CA GLY A 3 -8.18 -9.09 10.89
C GLY A 3 -8.47 -7.64 11.26
N VAL A 4 -7.61 -6.71 10.82
CA VAL A 4 -7.92 -5.30 10.95
C VAL A 4 -9.14 -5.04 10.10
N GLU A 5 -10.25 -4.67 10.75
CA GLU A 5 -11.48 -4.29 10.08
C GLU A 5 -11.20 -3.14 9.08
N GLY A 6 -12.16 -2.87 8.21
CA GLY A 6 -12.06 -1.77 7.26
C GLY A 6 -11.73 -0.43 7.92
N PHE A 7 -11.05 0.44 7.20
CA PHE A 7 -10.64 1.77 7.66
C PHE A 7 -11.05 2.80 6.63
N ALA A 8 -11.57 3.94 7.06
CA ALA A 8 -12.01 4.99 6.15
C ALA A 8 -11.45 6.36 6.57
N ARG A 9 -10.76 7.03 5.65
CA ARG A 9 -10.25 8.40 5.82
C ARG A 9 -9.87 9.02 4.47
N TYR A 10 -9.91 10.31 4.37
CA TYR A 10 -9.56 11.08 3.14
C TYR A 10 -10.38 10.68 1.91
N GLY A 11 -11.67 10.33 2.10
CA GLY A 11 -12.52 9.84 1.01
C GLY A 11 -12.24 8.40 0.56
N ILE A 12 -11.25 7.74 1.16
CA ILE A 12 -10.87 6.35 0.88
C ILE A 12 -11.51 5.42 1.91
N ARG A 13 -12.04 4.30 1.43
CA ARG A 13 -12.38 3.14 2.28
C ARG A 13 -11.43 2.00 1.94
N LEU A 14 -10.68 1.54 2.93
CA LEU A 14 -9.87 0.32 2.85
C LEU A 14 -10.76 -0.85 3.32
N VAL A 15 -11.14 -1.72 2.40
CA VAL A 15 -12.03 -2.86 2.68
C VAL A 15 -11.23 -4.15 2.54
N PRO A 16 -11.18 -5.01 3.58
CA PRO A 16 -10.47 -6.28 3.48
C PRO A 16 -10.91 -7.09 2.28
N LEU A 17 -9.94 -7.70 1.57
CA LEU A 17 -10.23 -8.55 0.42
C LEU A 17 -11.07 -9.76 0.83
N VAL A 18 -12.08 -10.07 0.02
CA VAL A 18 -12.88 -11.29 0.11
C VAL A 18 -12.69 -12.18 -1.11
N GLN A 19 -13.18 -13.41 -1.04
CA GLN A 19 -13.05 -14.40 -2.11
C GLN A 19 -13.55 -13.89 -3.48
N ASP A 20 -14.61 -13.09 -3.48
CA ASP A 20 -15.22 -12.58 -4.71
C ASP A 20 -14.36 -11.49 -5.40
N ASP A 21 -13.42 -10.88 -4.67
CA ASP A 21 -12.55 -9.82 -5.20
C ASP A 21 -11.32 -10.36 -5.94
N ILE A 22 -10.88 -11.59 -5.63
CA ILE A 22 -9.52 -12.04 -5.99
C ILE A 22 -9.31 -12.19 -7.49
N GLU A 23 -10.33 -12.49 -8.26
CA GLU A 23 -10.20 -12.58 -9.73
C GLU A 23 -9.99 -11.20 -10.35
N MET A 24 -10.74 -10.20 -9.92
CA MET A 24 -10.54 -8.81 -10.35
C MET A 24 -9.12 -8.34 -9.98
N VAL A 25 -8.68 -8.60 -8.75
CA VAL A 25 -7.33 -8.23 -8.29
C VAL A 25 -6.25 -8.95 -9.11
N ARG A 26 -6.46 -10.24 -9.46
CA ARG A 26 -5.54 -10.98 -10.33
C ARG A 26 -5.42 -10.33 -11.70
N GLN A 27 -6.55 -9.99 -12.33
CA GLN A 27 -6.56 -9.31 -13.63
C GLN A 27 -5.84 -7.97 -13.58
N TRP A 28 -6.08 -7.18 -12.54
CA TRP A 28 -5.36 -5.91 -12.32
C TRP A 28 -3.85 -6.12 -12.18
N ARG A 29 -3.46 -7.12 -11.39
CA ARG A 29 -2.05 -7.41 -11.12
C ARG A 29 -1.29 -7.91 -12.35
N ASN A 30 -1.98 -8.60 -13.27
CA ASN A 30 -1.43 -9.08 -14.54
C ASN A 30 -1.47 -8.03 -15.66
N ASP A 31 -2.23 -6.96 -15.51
CA ASP A 31 -2.23 -5.86 -16.48
C ASP A 31 -0.82 -5.24 -16.54
N PRO A 32 -0.22 -5.09 -17.74
CA PRO A 32 1.13 -4.53 -17.88
C PRO A 32 1.32 -3.20 -17.17
N LYS A 33 0.32 -2.32 -17.15
CA LYS A 33 0.39 -1.02 -16.46
C LYS A 33 0.64 -1.15 -14.94
N ILE A 34 0.32 -2.30 -14.36
CA ILE A 34 0.59 -2.61 -12.94
C ILE A 34 1.78 -3.56 -12.82
N ALA A 35 1.79 -4.65 -13.60
CA ALA A 35 2.86 -5.67 -13.55
C ALA A 35 4.25 -5.08 -13.75
N ASP A 36 4.40 -4.10 -14.65
CA ASP A 36 5.67 -3.45 -14.94
C ASP A 36 6.21 -2.60 -13.79
N LEU A 37 5.35 -2.19 -12.85
CA LEU A 37 5.73 -1.43 -11.66
C LEU A 37 6.15 -2.30 -10.47
N MET A 38 5.89 -3.62 -10.55
CA MET A 38 6.11 -4.54 -9.45
C MET A 38 7.53 -5.09 -9.42
N LEU A 39 8.02 -5.40 -8.20
CA LEU A 39 9.29 -6.09 -8.00
C LEU A 39 9.24 -7.51 -8.58
N ASP A 40 8.17 -8.23 -8.31
CA ASP A 40 7.88 -9.54 -8.89
C ASP A 40 6.94 -9.38 -10.09
N LYS A 41 7.44 -9.72 -11.28
CA LYS A 41 6.72 -9.62 -12.55
C LYS A 41 6.10 -10.94 -13.01
N THR A 42 6.05 -11.93 -12.14
CA THR A 42 5.46 -13.24 -12.45
C THR A 42 3.99 -13.08 -12.84
N HIS A 43 3.61 -13.69 -13.96
CA HIS A 43 2.20 -13.79 -14.35
C HIS A 43 1.43 -14.69 -13.39
N ILE A 44 0.35 -14.17 -12.83
CA ILE A 44 -0.44 -14.85 -11.80
C ILE A 44 -1.57 -15.64 -12.47
N THR A 45 -1.53 -16.98 -12.36
CA THR A 45 -2.62 -17.84 -12.80
C THR A 45 -3.79 -17.83 -11.81
N ILE A 46 -4.96 -18.30 -12.24
CA ILE A 46 -6.14 -18.43 -11.37
C ILE A 46 -5.82 -19.31 -10.16
N GLU A 47 -5.13 -20.42 -10.38
CA GLU A 47 -4.74 -21.34 -9.30
C GLU A 47 -3.76 -20.71 -8.32
N MET A 48 -2.74 -19.99 -8.80
CA MET A 48 -1.81 -19.25 -7.95
C MET A 48 -2.55 -18.23 -7.08
N GLN A 49 -3.52 -17.51 -7.64
CA GLN A 49 -4.30 -16.52 -6.93
C GLN A 49 -5.16 -17.15 -5.83
N ARG A 50 -5.80 -18.28 -6.11
CA ARG A 50 -6.59 -19.02 -5.11
C ARG A 50 -5.73 -19.52 -3.96
N GLN A 51 -4.58 -20.11 -4.27
CA GLN A 51 -3.63 -20.59 -3.26
C GLN A 51 -3.06 -19.45 -2.43
N TRP A 52 -2.73 -18.32 -3.06
CA TRP A 52 -2.30 -17.12 -2.36
C TRP A 52 -3.36 -16.63 -1.38
N PHE A 53 -4.61 -16.52 -1.82
CA PHE A 53 -5.70 -16.04 -0.97
C PHE A 53 -5.98 -17.01 0.19
N ALA A 54 -5.95 -18.31 -0.05
CA ALA A 54 -6.10 -19.31 1.00
C ALA A 54 -5.00 -19.19 2.09
N ARG A 55 -3.75 -18.94 1.67
CA ARG A 55 -2.66 -18.69 2.63
C ARG A 55 -2.87 -17.37 3.38
N LEU A 56 -3.30 -16.32 2.68
CA LEU A 56 -3.56 -15.00 3.27
C LEU A 56 -4.59 -15.08 4.41
N GLN A 57 -5.61 -15.95 4.29
CA GLN A 57 -6.61 -16.13 5.36
C GLN A 57 -6.04 -16.72 6.66
N LEU A 58 -4.90 -17.39 6.57
CA LEU A 58 -4.19 -17.98 7.71
C LEU A 58 -3.06 -17.10 8.24
N ASP A 59 -2.74 -16.03 7.51
CA ASP A 59 -1.63 -15.14 7.84
C ASP A 59 -2.03 -14.11 8.90
N ASN A 60 -1.12 -13.79 9.80
CA ASN A 60 -1.32 -12.81 10.87
C ASN A 60 -0.47 -11.55 10.70
N ASP A 61 0.40 -11.54 9.69
CA ASP A 61 1.34 -10.45 9.43
C ASP A 61 1.13 -9.77 8.07
N ARG A 62 0.10 -10.18 7.32
CA ARG A 62 -0.24 -9.64 6.01
C ARG A 62 -1.70 -9.25 5.92
N PHE A 63 -1.96 -8.02 5.54
CA PHE A 63 -3.30 -7.48 5.38
C PHE A 63 -3.44 -6.85 4.00
N TYR A 64 -4.46 -7.25 3.26
CA TYR A 64 -4.75 -6.74 1.92
C TYR A 64 -6.14 -6.15 1.87
N TYR A 65 -6.25 -4.98 1.24
CA TYR A 65 -7.49 -4.21 1.12
C TYR A 65 -7.74 -3.81 -0.32
N LEU A 66 -9.02 -3.81 -0.71
CA LEU A 66 -9.47 -2.97 -1.82
C LEU A 66 -9.53 -1.51 -1.33
N ALA A 67 -8.93 -0.61 -2.09
CA ALA A 67 -9.10 0.82 -1.90
C ALA A 67 -10.32 1.27 -2.72
N TRP A 68 -11.34 1.76 -2.02
CA TRP A 68 -12.56 2.31 -2.61
C TRP A 68 -12.54 3.82 -2.57
N PHE A 69 -12.96 4.44 -3.67
CA PHE A 69 -13.13 5.88 -3.80
C PHE A 69 -14.37 6.18 -4.65
N LYS A 70 -15.26 7.09 -4.20
CA LYS A 70 -16.52 7.40 -4.90
C LYS A 70 -17.30 6.16 -5.32
N ASP A 71 -17.50 5.24 -4.37
CA ASP A 71 -18.26 4.00 -4.53
C ASP A 71 -17.76 3.01 -5.60
N GLN A 72 -16.49 3.11 -6.00
CA GLN A 72 -15.85 2.12 -6.86
C GLN A 72 -14.50 1.67 -6.29
N PRO A 73 -14.10 0.39 -6.50
CA PRO A 73 -12.77 -0.07 -6.19
C PRO A 73 -11.78 0.53 -7.20
N ILE A 74 -10.72 1.16 -6.71
CA ILE A 74 -9.75 1.88 -7.56
C ILE A 74 -8.35 1.26 -7.54
N GLY A 75 -8.06 0.41 -6.59
CA GLY A 75 -6.74 -0.19 -6.43
C GLY A 75 -6.68 -1.14 -5.24
N VAL A 76 -5.46 -1.55 -4.92
CA VAL A 76 -5.17 -2.45 -3.80
C VAL A 76 -4.14 -1.78 -2.89
N ALA A 77 -4.35 -1.92 -1.58
CA ALA A 77 -3.42 -1.49 -0.54
C ALA A 77 -3.09 -2.68 0.36
N SER A 78 -1.87 -2.72 0.90
CA SER A 78 -1.43 -3.81 1.76
C SER A 78 -0.49 -3.35 2.86
N LEU A 79 -0.50 -4.08 3.97
CA LEU A 79 0.52 -4.02 5.01
C LEU A 79 1.14 -5.41 5.10
N ILE A 80 2.44 -5.52 4.86
CA ILE A 80 3.16 -6.79 4.80
C ILE A 80 4.23 -6.83 5.90
N GLY A 81 4.46 -8.01 6.47
CA GLY A 81 5.44 -8.20 7.53
C GLY A 81 5.11 -7.38 8.78
N VAL A 82 3.83 -7.34 9.14
CA VAL A 82 3.38 -6.62 10.34
C VAL A 82 3.95 -7.31 11.58
N ASN A 83 4.95 -6.67 12.17
CA ASN A 83 5.58 -7.12 13.39
C ASN A 83 5.21 -6.17 14.53
N ARG A 84 4.30 -6.60 15.41
CA ARG A 84 3.80 -5.77 16.51
C ARG A 84 4.85 -5.59 17.61
N GLU A 85 5.74 -6.55 17.79
CA GLU A 85 6.83 -6.47 18.77
C GLU A 85 7.90 -5.46 18.31
N ALA A 86 8.33 -5.54 17.06
CA ALA A 86 9.26 -4.56 16.47
C ALA A 86 8.57 -3.22 16.14
N GLY A 87 7.25 -3.16 16.13
CA GLY A 87 6.48 -1.97 15.78
C GLY A 87 6.60 -1.56 14.32
N SER A 88 6.68 -2.51 13.40
CA SER A 88 7.01 -2.22 11.99
C SER A 88 6.17 -2.99 10.99
N CYS A 89 6.06 -2.47 9.78
CA CYS A 89 5.56 -3.17 8.60
C CYS A 89 6.05 -2.52 7.30
N GLU A 90 5.73 -3.13 6.17
CA GLU A 90 5.97 -2.60 4.83
C GLU A 90 4.63 -2.33 4.14
N PRO A 91 4.18 -1.07 4.04
CA PRO A 91 3.02 -0.70 3.26
C PRO A 91 3.28 -0.80 1.76
N GLY A 92 2.28 -1.23 1.01
CA GLY A 92 2.31 -1.26 -0.44
C GLY A 92 0.95 -0.87 -1.01
N MET A 93 0.95 -0.31 -2.22
CA MET A 93 -0.29 0.01 -2.92
C MET A 93 -0.07 0.14 -4.41
N TYR A 94 -1.14 -0.04 -5.16
CA TYR A 94 -1.24 0.43 -6.53
C TYR A 94 -2.66 0.93 -6.83
N ILE A 95 -2.76 1.92 -7.72
CA ILE A 95 -4.02 2.42 -8.26
C ILE A 95 -4.20 1.85 -9.66
N TYR A 96 -5.30 1.16 -9.89
CA TYR A 96 -5.62 0.57 -11.19
C TYR A 96 -6.38 1.53 -12.10
N VAL A 97 -7.28 2.33 -11.55
CA VAL A 97 -8.10 3.26 -12.33
C VAL A 97 -7.26 4.47 -12.74
N ASP A 98 -7.04 4.63 -14.05
CA ASP A 98 -6.10 5.61 -14.61
C ASP A 98 -6.43 7.06 -14.24
N GLU A 99 -7.71 7.39 -14.15
CA GLU A 99 -8.19 8.72 -13.74
C GLU A 99 -7.60 9.19 -12.40
N TYR A 100 -7.31 8.24 -11.48
CA TYR A 100 -6.86 8.55 -10.13
C TYR A 100 -5.36 8.34 -9.90
N ARG A 101 -4.60 7.98 -10.93
CA ARG A 101 -3.16 7.65 -10.77
C ARG A 101 -2.25 8.87 -10.63
N ASN A 102 -2.63 10.01 -11.24
CA ASN A 102 -1.78 11.19 -11.37
C ASN A 102 -2.37 12.45 -10.72
N ASN A 103 -3.07 12.29 -9.62
CA ASN A 103 -3.67 13.39 -8.85
C ASN A 103 -3.43 13.19 -7.35
N ILE A 104 -4.27 13.77 -6.50
CA ILE A 104 -4.16 13.67 -5.03
C ILE A 104 -4.58 12.31 -4.46
N VAL A 105 -5.33 11.49 -5.22
CA VAL A 105 -5.91 10.22 -4.73
C VAL A 105 -4.87 9.21 -4.26
N PRO A 106 -3.72 9.00 -4.94
CA PRO A 106 -2.66 8.13 -4.40
C PRO A 106 -2.20 8.53 -3.00
N PHE A 107 -2.08 9.82 -2.71
CA PHE A 107 -1.78 10.29 -1.35
C PHE A 107 -2.91 9.98 -0.37
N CYS A 108 -4.16 10.10 -0.79
CA CYS A 108 -5.29 9.74 0.06
C CYS A 108 -5.25 8.26 0.46
N VAL A 109 -4.94 7.36 -0.48
CA VAL A 109 -4.80 5.92 -0.22
C VAL A 109 -3.60 5.64 0.69
N ALA A 110 -2.43 6.21 0.38
CA ALA A 110 -1.22 6.04 1.17
C ALA A 110 -1.40 6.55 2.61
N PHE A 111 -2.03 7.72 2.78
CA PHE A 111 -2.26 8.28 4.11
C PHE A 111 -3.29 7.48 4.91
N ALA A 112 -4.37 7.00 4.29
CA ALA A 112 -5.31 6.11 4.96
C ALA A 112 -4.61 4.83 5.44
N LEU A 113 -3.75 4.24 4.61
CA LEU A 113 -2.99 3.03 4.94
C LEU A 113 -1.96 3.29 6.06
N ASN A 114 -1.23 4.41 5.98
CA ASN A 114 -0.25 4.79 6.99
C ASN A 114 -0.91 5.15 8.32
N ASP A 115 -2.05 5.84 8.30
CA ASP A 115 -2.82 6.14 9.52
C ASP A 115 -3.32 4.85 10.17
N LEU A 116 -3.80 3.89 9.38
CA LEU A 116 -4.15 2.56 9.86
C LEU A 116 -2.96 1.88 10.58
N ALA A 117 -1.78 1.92 9.98
CA ALA A 117 -0.57 1.33 10.55
C ALA A 117 -0.13 2.04 11.84
N PHE A 118 -0.04 3.36 11.83
CA PHE A 118 0.44 4.13 12.99
C PHE A 118 -0.59 4.27 14.11
N GLU A 119 -1.85 4.55 13.77
CA GLU A 119 -2.86 4.92 14.77
C GLU A 119 -3.67 3.72 15.27
N VAL A 120 -4.03 2.78 14.38
CA VAL A 120 -4.84 1.62 14.75
C VAL A 120 -3.98 0.43 15.17
N LEU A 121 -2.94 0.12 14.39
CA LEU A 121 -2.02 -0.98 14.73
C LEU A 121 -0.95 -0.57 15.75
N GLY A 122 -0.76 0.72 16.00
CA GLY A 122 0.21 1.24 16.97
C GLY A 122 1.66 1.02 16.56
N LEU A 123 1.93 0.90 15.25
CA LEU A 123 3.29 0.74 14.75
C LEU A 123 4.07 2.05 14.86
N SER A 124 5.40 1.97 14.86
CA SER A 124 6.30 3.12 15.00
C SER A 124 7.12 3.40 13.75
N GLN A 125 7.29 2.41 12.87
CA GLN A 125 8.12 2.50 11.68
C GLN A 125 7.47 1.77 10.50
N LEU A 126 7.52 2.40 9.33
CA LEU A 126 7.09 1.79 8.06
C LEU A 126 8.28 1.74 7.12
N PHE A 127 8.41 0.66 6.37
CA PHE A 127 9.53 0.45 5.46
C PHE A 127 9.05 0.44 4.01
N GLY A 128 9.94 0.81 3.10
CA GLY A 128 9.69 0.77 1.66
C GLY A 128 10.94 0.38 0.89
N LYS A 129 10.75 -0.22 -0.28
CA LYS A 129 11.79 -0.61 -1.22
C LYS A 129 11.49 0.02 -2.57
N ILE A 130 12.40 0.82 -3.09
CA ILE A 130 12.18 1.58 -4.33
C ILE A 130 13.40 1.45 -5.22
N PHE A 131 13.20 1.06 -6.48
CA PHE A 131 14.29 1.04 -7.46
C PHE A 131 14.80 2.46 -7.75
N ALA A 132 16.11 2.62 -7.89
CA ALA A 132 16.76 3.89 -8.21
C ALA A 132 16.27 4.48 -9.56
N ASN A 133 15.85 3.64 -10.49
CA ASN A 133 15.33 4.03 -11.79
C ASN A 133 13.81 4.37 -11.77
N ASN A 134 13.20 4.46 -10.60
CA ASN A 134 11.80 4.87 -10.44
C ASN A 134 11.69 6.23 -9.70
N PRO A 135 12.07 7.36 -10.35
CA PRO A 135 12.08 8.66 -9.70
C PRO A 135 10.70 9.14 -9.27
N ALA A 136 9.63 8.69 -9.94
CA ALA A 136 8.27 9.05 -9.56
C ALA A 136 7.89 8.45 -8.20
N SER A 137 8.22 7.18 -7.97
CA SER A 137 7.99 6.53 -6.68
C SER A 137 8.86 7.13 -5.58
N ILE A 138 10.12 7.46 -5.88
CA ILE A 138 11.02 8.12 -4.93
C ILE A 138 10.40 9.45 -4.46
N ARG A 139 10.01 10.32 -5.40
CA ARG A 139 9.38 11.61 -5.07
C ARG A 139 8.10 11.46 -4.27
N PHE A 140 7.27 10.47 -4.61
CA PHE A 140 6.02 10.20 -3.90
C PHE A 140 6.29 9.79 -2.44
N HIS A 141 7.24 8.89 -2.21
CA HIS A 141 7.60 8.44 -0.87
C HIS A 141 8.26 9.57 -0.05
N GLU A 142 9.19 10.32 -0.64
CA GLU A 142 9.82 11.47 0.03
C GLU A 142 8.79 12.54 0.39
N ALA A 143 7.82 12.84 -0.49
CA ALA A 143 6.73 13.76 -0.22
C ALA A 143 5.83 13.27 0.93
N SER A 144 5.74 11.96 1.15
CA SER A 144 5.01 11.33 2.27
C SER A 144 5.82 11.26 3.57
N GLY A 145 7.09 11.70 3.55
CA GLY A 145 7.96 11.76 4.73
C GLY A 145 8.97 10.62 4.85
N TYR A 146 9.02 9.69 3.89
CA TYR A 146 10.05 8.66 3.84
C TYR A 146 11.43 9.24 3.60
N ARG A 147 12.44 8.64 4.21
CA ARG A 147 13.86 8.90 3.92
C ARG A 147 14.57 7.61 3.56
N ARG A 148 15.52 7.68 2.63
CA ARG A 148 16.42 6.57 2.35
C ARG A 148 17.36 6.38 3.53
N TYR A 149 17.56 5.13 3.96
CA TYR A 149 18.46 4.82 5.07
C TYR A 149 19.56 3.82 4.69
N ASP A 150 19.33 3.03 3.62
CA ASP A 150 20.30 2.02 3.18
C ASP A 150 20.08 1.68 1.70
N GLU A 151 20.92 0.79 1.17
CA GLU A 151 20.83 0.25 -0.17
C GLU A 151 20.76 -1.28 -0.09
N GLY A 152 19.75 -1.84 -0.75
CA GLY A 152 19.60 -3.27 -0.92
C GLY A 152 20.29 -3.77 -2.19
N GLU A 153 20.02 -5.01 -2.55
CA GLU A 153 20.52 -5.63 -3.77
C GLU A 153 19.95 -4.96 -5.03
N ASP A 154 20.67 -5.05 -6.14
CA ASP A 154 20.25 -4.62 -7.49
C ASP A 154 19.81 -3.15 -7.61
N GLY A 155 20.42 -2.24 -6.83
CA GLY A 155 20.09 -0.81 -6.86
C GLY A 155 18.76 -0.47 -6.21
N LEU A 156 18.27 -1.33 -5.35
CA LEU A 156 17.06 -1.14 -4.57
C LEU A 156 17.35 -0.22 -3.37
N GLY A 157 16.79 0.98 -3.36
CA GLY A 157 16.86 1.86 -2.19
C GLY A 157 15.95 1.37 -1.07
N LEU A 158 16.48 1.37 0.16
CA LEU A 158 15.72 1.05 1.37
C LEU A 158 15.30 2.34 2.08
N TYR A 159 14.00 2.48 2.31
CA TYR A 159 13.37 3.68 2.86
C TYR A 159 12.66 3.38 4.17
N ILE A 160 12.63 4.36 5.05
CA ILE A 160 11.94 4.29 6.34
C ILE A 160 11.05 5.52 6.52
N LEU A 161 9.88 5.31 7.11
CA LEU A 161 8.96 6.34 7.54
C LEU A 161 8.72 6.20 9.04
N GLU A 162 9.07 7.23 9.78
CA GLU A 162 8.79 7.35 11.20
C GLU A 162 7.57 8.27 11.41
N ARG A 163 6.95 8.18 12.57
CA ARG A 163 5.68 8.85 12.83
C ARG A 163 5.76 10.37 12.71
N GLU A 164 6.78 11.01 13.30
CA GLU A 164 6.87 12.49 13.26
C GLU A 164 7.11 13.06 11.87
N PRO A 165 8.08 12.57 11.08
CA PRO A 165 8.23 12.99 9.67
C PRO A 165 6.96 12.76 8.85
N TYR A 166 6.25 11.67 9.09
CA TYR A 166 4.96 11.38 8.45
C TYR A 166 3.92 12.44 8.79
N LEU A 167 3.73 12.77 10.07
CA LEU A 167 2.74 13.77 10.48
C LEU A 167 3.01 15.15 9.85
N VAL A 168 4.28 15.54 9.75
CA VAL A 168 4.69 16.80 9.10
C VAL A 168 4.36 16.76 7.60
N ALA A 169 4.72 15.68 6.91
CA ALA A 169 4.45 15.51 5.48
C ALA A 169 2.94 15.44 5.20
N ARG A 170 2.20 14.67 5.98
CA ARG A 170 0.75 14.56 5.89
C ARG A 170 0.07 15.92 6.02
N ALA A 171 0.44 16.72 7.02
CA ALA A 171 -0.15 18.04 7.23
C ALA A 171 0.03 18.98 6.03
N LYS A 172 1.17 18.90 5.34
CA LYS A 172 1.45 19.73 4.14
C LYS A 172 0.54 19.36 2.97
N ILE A 173 0.24 18.07 2.79
CA ILE A 173 -0.50 17.55 1.63
C ILE A 173 -2.00 17.49 1.93
N ALA A 174 -2.40 17.07 3.15
CA ALA A 174 -3.79 16.89 3.52
C ALA A 174 -4.63 18.17 3.39
N ARG A 175 -4.02 19.36 3.50
CA ARG A 175 -4.70 20.64 3.27
C ARG A 175 -5.29 20.79 1.85
N PHE A 176 -4.83 19.99 0.90
CA PHE A 176 -5.35 19.97 -0.48
C PHE A 176 -6.41 18.89 -0.71
N ILE A 177 -6.60 17.99 0.25
CA ILE A 177 -7.62 16.93 0.18
C ILE A 177 -8.98 17.56 0.47
N ARG A 178 -9.97 17.28 -0.39
CA ARG A 178 -11.33 17.84 -0.34
C ARG A 178 -12.42 16.77 -0.19
N TYR A 179 -12.07 15.58 0.25
CA TYR A 179 -12.98 14.42 0.34
C TYR A 179 -13.28 14.03 1.77
#